data_4f4719163c4076622a461bcf9b93495f
#
_entry.id   4f4719163c4076622a461bcf9b93495f
#
_cell.length_a   1.000
_cell.length_b   1.000
_cell.length_c   1.000
_cell.angle_alpha   90.00
_cell.angle_beta   90.00
_cell.angle_gamma   90.00
#
_symmetry.space_group_name_H-M   'P 1'
#
loop_
_entity.id
_entity.type
_entity.pdbx_description
1 polymer ?
#
loop_
_entity_poly.entity_id
_entity_poly.type
_entity_poly.pdbx_seq_one_letter_code
_entity_poly.pdbx_strand_id
1 'polypeptide(L)'
;MRQLLAVLAALFLLTSRVDAQGVTPVVKYGKWALLAGAIGMNYMAARAHDDADDAFDVIEATCAVDQSRCALGPDGSYADPAMEELYQTSVQNDQEARRWLIGGETALVGSAVMFIWELTRPKDRPDDIPFEPEVRSLRAGGTGFGLRFGF
;
A
#
# COMPACT_ATOMS: atom_id res chain seq x y z
N MET A 1 3.13 6.00 -18.96
CA MET A 1 1.68 5.78 -18.94
C MET A 1 1.24 4.51 -19.68
N ARG A 2 1.65 4.23 -20.91
CA ARG A 2 1.25 3.00 -21.65
C ARG A 2 1.67 1.69 -20.95
N GLN A 3 2.84 1.64 -20.33
CA GLN A 3 3.32 0.44 -19.62
C GLN A 3 2.56 0.18 -18.31
N LEU A 4 2.15 1.22 -17.59
CA LEU A 4 1.33 1.11 -16.38
C LEU A 4 -0.07 0.56 -16.68
N LEU A 5 -0.68 0.98 -17.78
CA LEU A 5 -1.97 0.45 -18.24
C LEU A 5 -1.88 -1.01 -18.66
N ALA A 6 -0.77 -1.43 -19.28
CA ALA A 6 -0.56 -2.82 -19.67
C ALA A 6 -0.36 -3.74 -18.45
N VAL A 7 0.34 -3.28 -17.41
CA VAL A 7 0.52 -4.04 -16.16
C VAL A 7 -0.81 -4.14 -15.38
N LEU A 8 -1.57 -3.06 -15.30
CA LEU A 8 -2.92 -3.09 -14.70
C LEU A 8 -3.88 -4.01 -15.46
N ALA A 9 -3.86 -3.98 -16.79
CA ALA A 9 -4.68 -4.88 -17.61
C ALA A 9 -4.26 -6.35 -17.45
N ALA A 10 -2.96 -6.64 -17.36
CA ALA A 10 -2.45 -7.99 -17.10
C ALA A 10 -2.82 -8.50 -15.70
N LEU A 11 -2.77 -7.66 -14.67
CA LEU A 11 -3.25 -7.99 -13.34
C LEU A 11 -4.76 -8.28 -13.33
N PHE A 12 -5.56 -7.50 -14.07
CA PHE A 12 -7.00 -7.72 -14.19
C PHE A 12 -7.35 -9.02 -14.93
N LEU A 13 -6.56 -9.40 -15.94
CA LEU A 13 -6.76 -10.65 -16.70
C LEU A 13 -6.36 -11.90 -15.91
N LEU A 14 -5.43 -11.79 -14.97
CA LEU A 14 -5.04 -12.89 -14.08
C LEU A 14 -6.11 -13.18 -13.00
N THR A 15 -6.99 -12.22 -12.69
CA THR A 15 -8.06 -12.40 -11.70
C THR A 15 -9.34 -13.02 -12.26
N SER A 16 -9.45 -13.19 -13.59
CA SER A 16 -10.69 -13.63 -14.25
C SER A 16 -10.96 -15.14 -14.24
N ARG A 17 -10.12 -15.96 -13.59
CA ARG A 17 -10.35 -17.39 -13.36
C ARG A 17 -10.33 -17.76 -11.88
N VAL A 18 -11.11 -17.05 -11.08
CA VAL A 18 -11.30 -17.45 -9.68
C VAL A 18 -12.61 -18.24 -9.61
N ASP A 19 -12.48 -19.55 -9.56
CA ASP A 19 -13.57 -20.46 -9.22
C ASP A 19 -14.24 -20.01 -7.91
N ALA A 20 -15.57 -20.13 -7.89
CA ALA A 20 -16.46 -19.66 -6.82
C ALA A 20 -16.35 -20.45 -5.51
N GLN A 21 -15.23 -21.10 -5.22
CA GLN A 21 -15.02 -21.90 -4.03
C GLN A 21 -14.00 -21.25 -3.10
N GLY A 22 -14.51 -20.47 -2.13
CA GLY A 22 -13.72 -19.94 -1.02
C GLY A 22 -12.91 -18.68 -1.33
N VAL A 23 -12.48 -17.98 -0.29
CA VAL A 23 -11.50 -16.87 -0.42
C VAL A 23 -10.17 -17.46 -0.83
N THR A 24 -9.71 -17.18 -2.04
CA THR A 24 -8.43 -17.70 -2.51
C THR A 24 -7.31 -17.30 -1.54
N PRO A 25 -6.31 -18.18 -1.29
CA PRO A 25 -5.17 -17.85 -0.41
C PRO A 25 -4.51 -16.51 -0.78
N VAL A 26 -4.54 -16.16 -2.07
CA VAL A 26 -4.03 -14.88 -2.57
C VAL A 26 -4.75 -13.68 -1.96
N VAL A 27 -6.09 -13.71 -1.84
CA VAL A 27 -6.84 -12.61 -1.23
C VAL A 27 -6.63 -12.60 0.28
N LYS A 28 -6.60 -13.78 0.92
CA LYS A 28 -6.43 -13.92 2.37
C LYS A 28 -5.09 -13.37 2.86
N TYR A 29 -4.01 -13.67 2.15
CA TYR A 29 -2.65 -13.27 2.54
C TYR A 29 -2.13 -12.07 1.76
N GLY A 30 -2.56 -11.89 0.51
CA GLY A 30 -2.12 -10.81 -0.39
C GLY A 30 -2.43 -9.42 0.15
N LYS A 31 -3.58 -9.23 0.81
CA LYS A 31 -3.95 -7.96 1.46
C LYS A 31 -2.93 -7.54 2.52
N TRP A 32 -2.42 -8.48 3.32
CA TRP A 32 -1.42 -8.22 4.36
C TRP A 32 -0.04 -7.95 3.74
N ALA A 33 0.31 -8.68 2.69
CA ALA A 33 1.56 -8.43 1.96
C ALA A 33 1.57 -7.04 1.30
N LEU A 34 0.45 -6.63 0.70
CA LEU A 34 0.30 -5.28 0.14
C LEU A 34 0.33 -4.21 1.23
N LEU A 35 -0.31 -4.44 2.37
CA LEU A 35 -0.27 -3.50 3.50
C LEU A 35 1.15 -3.34 4.04
N ALA A 36 1.87 -4.44 4.26
CA ALA A 36 3.26 -4.39 4.71
C ALA A 36 4.17 -3.71 3.68
N GLY A 37 3.95 -4.00 2.39
CA GLY A 37 4.64 -3.33 1.28
C GLY A 37 4.36 -1.82 1.25
N ALA A 38 3.11 -1.40 1.44
CA ALA A 38 2.74 0.00 1.53
C ALA A 38 3.46 0.72 2.68
N ILE A 39 3.49 0.13 3.86
CA ILE A 39 4.20 0.69 5.01
C ILE A 39 5.70 0.82 4.72
N GLY A 40 6.32 -0.22 4.15
CA GLY A 40 7.73 -0.20 3.78
C GLY A 40 8.06 0.88 2.74
N MET A 41 7.25 1.00 1.69
CA MET A 41 7.44 2.02 0.66
C MET A 41 7.25 3.44 1.19
N ASN A 42 6.26 3.67 2.06
CA ASN A 42 6.09 4.98 2.70
C ASN A 42 7.25 5.34 3.63
N TYR A 43 7.81 4.35 4.34
CA TYR A 43 9.02 4.57 5.14
C TYR A 43 10.23 4.94 4.27
N MET A 44 10.41 4.27 3.12
CA MET A 44 11.48 4.62 2.18
C MET A 44 11.27 5.99 1.55
N ALA A 45 10.01 6.35 1.26
CA ALA A 45 9.67 7.68 0.78
C ALA A 45 10.04 8.77 1.79
N ALA A 46 9.70 8.58 3.06
CA ALA A 46 10.04 9.52 4.12
C ALA A 46 11.57 9.70 4.24
N ARG A 47 12.32 8.60 4.26
CA ARG A 47 13.80 8.67 4.33
C ARG A 47 14.41 9.40 3.14
N ALA A 48 13.96 9.08 1.92
CA ALA A 48 14.47 9.75 0.73
C ALA A 48 14.12 11.25 0.72
N HIS A 49 12.98 11.62 1.29
CA HIS A 49 12.60 13.03 1.46
C HIS A 49 13.50 13.72 2.50
N ASP A 50 13.74 13.11 3.65
CA ASP A 50 14.64 13.63 4.67
C ASP A 50 16.07 13.83 4.10
N ASP A 51 16.57 12.84 3.32
CA ASP A 51 17.88 12.95 2.65
C ASP A 51 17.91 14.09 1.60
N ALA A 52 16.76 14.41 0.97
CA ALA A 52 16.63 15.54 0.05
C ALA A 52 16.67 16.88 0.78
N ASP A 53 15.95 16.97 1.90
CA ASP A 53 15.90 18.17 2.75
C ASP A 53 17.27 18.44 3.37
N ASP A 54 17.95 17.42 3.89
CA ASP A 54 19.29 17.55 4.45
C ASP A 54 20.30 18.12 3.42
N ALA A 55 20.23 17.65 2.17
CA ALA A 55 21.08 18.18 1.10
C ALA A 55 20.73 19.65 0.76
N PHE A 56 19.46 19.99 0.79
CA PHE A 56 19.00 21.36 0.53
C PHE A 56 19.34 22.32 1.67
N ASP A 57 19.24 21.88 2.92
CA ASP A 57 19.61 22.66 4.11
C ASP A 57 21.08 23.05 4.09
N VAL A 58 21.97 22.18 3.60
CA VAL A 58 23.40 22.52 3.42
C VAL A 58 23.57 23.65 2.40
N ILE A 59 22.80 23.66 1.32
CA ILE A 59 22.81 24.73 0.33
C ILE A 59 22.36 26.03 0.99
N GLU A 60 21.22 26.02 1.68
CA GLU A 60 20.64 27.18 2.32
C GLU A 60 21.61 27.79 3.36
N ALA A 61 22.18 26.93 4.23
CA ALA A 61 23.16 27.35 5.22
C ALA A 61 24.42 27.96 4.59
N THR A 62 24.90 27.40 3.48
CA THR A 62 26.06 27.91 2.76
C THR A 62 25.75 29.25 2.09
N CYS A 63 24.57 29.39 1.47
CA CYS A 63 24.12 30.63 0.84
C CYS A 63 23.92 31.77 1.85
N ALA A 64 23.50 31.45 3.05
CA ALA A 64 23.32 32.42 4.12
C ALA A 64 24.66 33.04 4.57
N VAL A 65 25.75 32.29 4.47
CA VAL A 65 27.10 32.73 4.85
C VAL A 65 27.85 33.39 3.67
N ASP A 66 27.75 32.79 2.48
CA ASP A 66 28.45 33.26 1.29
C ASP A 66 27.52 33.20 0.06
N GLN A 67 26.83 34.30 -0.18
CA GLN A 67 25.90 34.43 -1.27
C GLN A 67 26.55 34.30 -2.67
N SER A 68 27.86 34.54 -2.79
CA SER A 68 28.58 34.43 -4.05
C SER A 68 28.65 33.00 -4.56
N ARG A 69 28.65 31.99 -3.68
CA ARG A 69 28.66 30.56 -4.01
C ARG A 69 27.31 30.07 -4.58
N CYS A 70 26.27 30.83 -4.33
CA CYS A 70 24.91 30.50 -4.75
C CYS A 70 24.48 31.29 -6.00
N ALA A 71 25.45 31.92 -6.67
CA ALA A 71 25.19 32.56 -7.94
C ALA A 71 24.76 31.55 -8.99
N LEU A 72 23.67 31.85 -9.71
CA LEU A 72 23.20 30.99 -10.78
C LEU A 72 23.89 31.40 -12.11
N GLY A 73 24.25 30.39 -12.87
CA GLY A 73 24.72 30.53 -14.24
C GLY A 73 23.60 30.90 -15.21
N PRO A 74 23.93 31.21 -16.47
CA PRO A 74 22.97 31.59 -17.49
C PRO A 74 21.99 30.45 -17.87
N ASP A 75 22.30 29.22 -17.53
CA ASP A 75 21.52 28.01 -17.73
C ASP A 75 20.61 27.68 -16.52
N GLY A 76 20.69 28.48 -15.45
CA GLY A 76 19.92 28.29 -14.23
C GLY A 76 20.52 27.28 -13.24
N SER A 77 21.69 26.70 -13.54
CA SER A 77 22.45 25.85 -12.61
C SER A 77 23.30 26.72 -11.66
N TYR A 78 23.70 26.16 -10.50
CA TYR A 78 24.65 26.84 -9.63
C TYR A 78 26.01 26.96 -10.31
N ALA A 79 26.62 28.17 -10.22
CA ALA A 79 27.95 28.41 -10.76
C ALA A 79 29.04 27.65 -9.98
N ASP A 80 28.84 27.40 -8.69
CA ASP A 80 29.70 26.56 -7.86
C ASP A 80 29.33 25.07 -8.09
N PRO A 81 30.25 24.24 -8.63
CA PRO A 81 29.97 22.83 -8.92
C PRO A 81 29.56 22.03 -7.68
N ALA A 82 30.05 22.39 -6.49
CA ALA A 82 29.69 21.69 -5.25
C ALA A 82 28.23 21.98 -4.85
N MET A 83 27.75 23.19 -5.08
CA MET A 83 26.36 23.55 -4.84
C MET A 83 25.43 22.89 -5.84
N GLU A 84 25.86 22.81 -7.11
CA GLU A 84 25.09 22.10 -8.15
C GLU A 84 24.98 20.61 -7.85
N GLU A 85 26.05 19.95 -7.40
CA GLU A 85 26.03 18.55 -6.99
C GLU A 85 25.05 18.27 -5.83
N LEU A 86 25.05 19.13 -4.81
CA LEU A 86 24.11 19.05 -3.70
C LEU A 86 22.66 19.25 -4.18
N TYR A 87 22.43 20.22 -5.05
CA TYR A 87 21.11 20.45 -5.63
C TYR A 87 20.62 19.27 -6.45
N GLN A 88 21.47 18.69 -7.29
CA GLN A 88 21.13 17.50 -8.06
C GLN A 88 20.86 16.29 -7.16
N THR A 89 21.59 16.16 -6.06
CA THR A 89 21.36 15.11 -5.04
C THR A 89 19.99 15.29 -4.38
N SER A 90 19.65 16.51 -3.96
CA SER A 90 18.34 16.82 -3.39
C SER A 90 17.21 16.47 -4.38
N VAL A 91 17.33 16.91 -5.63
CA VAL A 91 16.34 16.62 -6.69
C VAL A 91 16.19 15.12 -6.97
N GLN A 92 17.30 14.37 -6.98
CA GLN A 92 17.26 12.92 -7.18
C GLN A 92 16.56 12.20 -6.02
N ASN A 93 16.88 12.57 -4.79
CA ASN A 93 16.27 12.00 -3.60
C ASN A 93 14.78 12.32 -3.53
N ASP A 94 14.36 13.55 -3.87
CA ASP A 94 12.93 13.91 -3.93
C ASP A 94 12.18 13.12 -5.02
N GLN A 95 12.79 12.91 -6.17
CA GLN A 95 12.21 12.05 -7.21
C GLN A 95 12.09 10.60 -6.77
N GLU A 96 13.06 10.08 -6.01
CA GLU A 96 13.01 8.75 -5.44
C GLU A 96 11.91 8.65 -4.38
N ALA A 97 11.82 9.62 -3.47
CA ALA A 97 10.74 9.74 -2.49
C ALA A 97 9.36 9.68 -3.15
N ARG A 98 9.18 10.45 -4.20
CA ARG A 98 7.92 10.47 -4.96
C ARG A 98 7.59 9.12 -5.59
N ARG A 99 8.57 8.38 -6.10
CA ARG A 99 8.36 7.04 -6.68
C ARG A 99 7.91 6.05 -5.61
N TRP A 100 8.57 6.06 -4.44
CA TRP A 100 8.20 5.23 -3.31
C TRP A 100 6.81 5.56 -2.77
N LEU A 101 6.47 6.84 -2.67
CA LEU A 101 5.16 7.30 -2.23
C LEU A 101 4.05 6.81 -3.16
N ILE A 102 4.18 6.99 -4.47
CA ILE A 102 3.20 6.50 -5.45
C ILE A 102 3.04 4.98 -5.37
N GLY A 103 4.14 4.24 -5.20
CA GLY A 103 4.12 2.79 -5.01
C GLY A 103 3.38 2.39 -3.74
N GLY A 104 3.66 3.07 -2.62
CA GLY A 104 3.04 2.85 -1.33
C GLY A 104 1.53 3.12 -1.34
N GLU A 105 1.11 4.23 -1.92
CA GLU A 105 -0.31 4.57 -2.07
C GLU A 105 -1.06 3.55 -2.94
N THR A 106 -0.44 3.12 -4.03
CA THR A 106 -1.03 2.10 -4.92
C THR A 106 -1.21 0.77 -4.19
N ALA A 107 -0.23 0.34 -3.41
CA ALA A 107 -0.29 -0.87 -2.61
C ALA A 107 -1.35 -0.76 -1.49
N LEU A 108 -1.47 0.41 -0.87
CA LEU A 108 -2.48 0.68 0.16
C LEU A 108 -3.89 0.58 -0.41
N VAL A 109 -4.15 1.21 -1.56
CA VAL A 109 -5.45 1.12 -2.26
C VAL A 109 -5.75 -0.34 -2.63
N GLY A 110 -4.79 -1.06 -3.17
CA GLY A 110 -4.95 -2.49 -3.50
C GLY A 110 -5.30 -3.34 -2.27
N SER A 111 -4.63 -3.10 -1.15
CA SER A 111 -4.94 -3.75 0.13
C SER A 111 -6.36 -3.43 0.60
N ALA A 112 -6.75 -2.16 0.58
CA ALA A 112 -8.09 -1.71 0.99
C ALA A 112 -9.20 -2.37 0.13
N VAL A 113 -9.01 -2.45 -1.18
CA VAL A 113 -9.96 -3.12 -2.09
C VAL A 113 -10.10 -4.60 -1.72
N MET A 114 -9.01 -5.30 -1.41
CA MET A 114 -9.07 -6.70 -0.99
C MET A 114 -9.79 -6.87 0.35
N PHE A 115 -9.60 -5.95 1.31
CA PHE A 115 -10.33 -5.96 2.57
C PHE A 115 -11.83 -5.74 2.37
N ILE A 116 -12.22 -4.74 1.57
CA ILE A 116 -13.61 -4.46 1.26
C ILE A 116 -14.26 -5.66 0.58
N TRP A 117 -13.57 -6.24 -0.38
CA TRP A 117 -14.10 -7.42 -1.09
C TRP A 117 -14.31 -8.60 -0.15
N GLU A 118 -13.38 -8.88 0.76
CA GLU A 118 -13.56 -9.95 1.76
C GLU A 118 -14.74 -9.67 2.71
N LEU A 119 -14.95 -8.41 3.10
CA LEU A 119 -16.04 -8.02 4.00
C LEU A 119 -17.41 -8.04 3.32
N THR A 120 -17.46 -7.74 2.02
CA THR A 120 -18.72 -7.65 1.25
C THR A 120 -19.17 -8.97 0.64
N ARG A 121 -18.28 -9.98 0.58
CA ARG A 121 -18.69 -11.32 0.14
C ARG A 121 -19.69 -11.92 1.12
N PRO A 122 -20.80 -12.47 0.62
CA PRO A 122 -21.65 -13.31 1.44
C PRO A 122 -20.77 -14.45 1.95
N LYS A 123 -20.64 -14.56 3.27
CA LYS A 123 -20.03 -15.73 3.88
C LYS A 123 -20.97 -16.88 3.52
N ASP A 124 -20.54 -17.74 2.62
CA ASP A 124 -21.17 -19.05 2.50
C ASP A 124 -21.21 -19.59 3.94
N ARG A 125 -22.43 -19.89 4.41
CA ARG A 125 -22.59 -20.52 5.72
C ARG A 125 -21.64 -21.70 5.69
N PRO A 126 -20.73 -21.84 6.66
CA PRO A 126 -19.96 -23.06 6.74
C PRO A 126 -20.96 -24.17 7.01
N ASP A 127 -21.32 -24.91 5.95
CA ASP A 127 -22.10 -26.14 6.09
C ASP A 127 -21.37 -27.19 6.93
N ASP A 128 -20.15 -26.85 7.35
CA ASP A 128 -19.24 -27.65 8.15
C ASP A 128 -19.17 -27.27 9.63
N ILE A 129 -20.14 -26.56 10.18
CA ILE A 129 -20.24 -26.49 11.65
C ILE A 129 -20.76 -27.86 12.09
N PRO A 130 -19.91 -28.71 12.74
CA PRO A 130 -20.30 -30.07 13.12
C PRO A 130 -21.42 -30.08 14.17
N PHE A 131 -21.88 -28.93 14.59
CA PHE A 131 -23.00 -28.78 15.55
C PHE A 131 -23.79 -27.51 15.24
N GLU A 132 -25.07 -27.66 15.06
CA GLU A 132 -26.03 -26.53 15.00
C GLU A 132 -26.73 -26.41 16.36
N PRO A 133 -26.73 -25.21 16.98
CA PRO A 133 -27.56 -24.98 18.14
C PRO A 133 -29.03 -24.95 17.70
N GLU A 134 -29.83 -25.88 18.21
CA GLU A 134 -31.25 -25.99 17.88
C GLU A 134 -32.08 -25.56 19.10
N VAL A 135 -32.95 -24.60 18.89
CA VAL A 135 -33.93 -24.21 19.92
C VAL A 135 -35.27 -24.86 19.55
N ARG A 136 -35.73 -25.79 20.37
CA ARG A 136 -37.02 -26.48 20.18
C ARG A 136 -38.01 -26.01 21.22
N SER A 137 -39.20 -25.68 20.77
CA SER A 137 -40.36 -25.51 21.68
C SER A 137 -40.84 -26.90 22.08
N LEU A 138 -40.87 -27.18 23.37
CA LEU A 138 -41.41 -28.40 23.92
C LEU A 138 -42.95 -28.31 23.98
N ARG A 139 -43.64 -29.43 23.66
CA ARG A 139 -45.11 -29.50 23.69
C ARG A 139 -45.74 -29.12 25.02
N ALA A 140 -44.96 -29.10 26.11
CA ALA A 140 -45.39 -28.71 27.46
C ALA A 140 -45.15 -27.23 27.81
N GLY A 141 -44.85 -26.36 26.79
CA GLY A 141 -44.67 -24.91 27.00
C GLY A 141 -43.27 -24.49 27.46
N GLY A 142 -42.29 -25.39 27.40
CA GLY A 142 -40.88 -25.10 27.70
C GLY A 142 -40.04 -24.92 26.44
N THR A 143 -38.89 -24.23 26.56
CA THR A 143 -37.89 -24.08 25.52
C THR A 143 -36.73 -25.02 25.81
N GLY A 144 -36.43 -25.94 24.90
CA GLY A 144 -35.26 -26.84 25.01
C GLY A 144 -34.15 -26.34 24.09
N PHE A 145 -32.92 -26.36 24.56
CA PHE A 145 -31.71 -26.14 23.76
C PHE A 145 -31.10 -27.47 23.43
N GLY A 146 -30.82 -27.70 22.15
CA GLY A 146 -30.18 -28.93 21.66
C GLY A 146 -29.01 -28.58 20.75
N LEU A 147 -28.08 -29.52 20.59
CA LEU A 147 -27.03 -29.48 19.58
C LEU A 147 -27.31 -30.60 18.58
N ARG A 148 -27.43 -30.27 17.33
CA ARG A 148 -27.53 -31.24 16.23
C ARG A 148 -26.14 -31.48 15.65
N PHE A 149 -25.70 -32.71 15.68
CA PHE A 149 -24.47 -33.13 15.06
C PHE A 149 -24.80 -33.69 13.67
N GLY A 150 -24.23 -33.14 12.61
CA GLY A 150 -24.22 -33.67 11.25
C GLY A 150 -22.98 -34.58 11.10
N PHE A 151 -23.16 -35.86 10.75
CA PHE A 151 -22.07 -36.78 10.40
C PHE A 151 -22.12 -37.04 8.90
#